data_ea1ca5f06028feffe8888beeb9cfb8c5
#
_entry.id   ea1ca5f06028feffe8888beeb9cfb8c5
#
_cell.length_a   1.000
_cell.length_b   1.000
_cell.length_c   1.000
_cell.angle_alpha   90.00
_cell.angle_beta   90.00
_cell.angle_gamma   90.00
#
_symmetry.space_group_name_H-M   'P 1'
#
loop_
_entity.id
_entity.type
_entity.pdbx_description
1 polymer ?
#
loop_
_entity_poly.entity_id
_entity_poly.type
_entity_poly.pdbx_seq_one_letter_code
_entity_poly.pdbx_strand_id
1 'polypeptide(L)'
;MIEKDIIEVMEAEFIPYAGEILVNNIPSVADGLLPVHRKVEWALHKNGINPEKPFIKLLRAGAYTMVFYVFGDMPLYKSMKNMANNSLNNFYLEPKGSFGDKRKKDGVGASPRYIECKLSKYGKSLLYNINKNNVEFKRNFDNTENEPLTLPSIIPNVLTNTSQSIAVGEASKIPAHNLIETCDSFISYIKTQDISKSIEILKCPDFSLGGQIPYDKEVFEKIYRTGKGSFSIIGKYKYDEKKGKITIYEVPYETYIENIEDKVSECIEKGLFKEITDYHNASDKDGIALDIYIKKNTDINKFIAKLRKYTPFESKFACNFTLLDLDNKTPQLMSLEDIITKWITHRENCIIKEYEYDISEKEKTLHSLYGLQIVNKDLDKAIQIIKTSKKESVALENLIEYFKITQEQAEYIATIRLVNINEEWISNKIKNISKLEDDIKQLNIEKSDINFIHNIIISQLEDVKKQFGKPRLTEIIYNDKTNLSKSSIVEE
;
A
#
# COMPACT_ATOMS: atom_id res chain seq x y z
N MET A 1 -13.72 -20.79 43.33
CA MET A 1 -13.00 -19.70 42.72
C MET A 1 -11.60 -20.23 42.42
N ILE A 2 -11.13 -20.22 41.23
CA ILE A 2 -9.73 -20.62 40.93
C ILE A 2 -8.93 -19.32 41.08
N GLU A 3 -8.10 -19.25 42.11
CA GLU A 3 -7.13 -18.16 42.28
C GLU A 3 -5.95 -18.48 41.37
N LYS A 4 -5.69 -17.57 40.40
CA LYS A 4 -4.47 -17.62 39.56
C LYS A 4 -3.55 -16.49 39.99
N ASP A 5 -2.25 -16.75 39.99
CA ASP A 5 -1.24 -15.71 40.16
C ASP A 5 -1.34 -14.71 38.97
N ILE A 6 -1.29 -13.41 39.28
CA ILE A 6 -1.35 -12.35 38.29
C ILE A 6 -0.17 -12.46 37.28
N ILE A 7 0.98 -12.96 37.73
CA ILE A 7 2.15 -13.17 36.89
C ILE A 7 1.86 -14.28 35.87
N GLU A 8 1.27 -15.41 36.30
CA GLU A 8 0.87 -16.49 35.40
C GLU A 8 -0.15 -16.02 34.35
N VAL A 9 -1.14 -15.21 34.77
CA VAL A 9 -2.13 -14.65 33.83
C VAL A 9 -1.47 -13.70 32.81
N MET A 10 -0.56 -12.86 33.27
CA MET A 10 0.17 -11.94 32.39
C MET A 10 1.04 -12.67 31.39
N GLU A 11 1.80 -13.67 31.82
CA GLU A 11 2.69 -14.42 30.95
C GLU A 11 1.95 -15.36 29.99
N ALA A 12 0.95 -16.09 30.48
CA ALA A 12 0.28 -17.13 29.70
C ALA A 12 -0.86 -16.60 28.80
N GLU A 13 -1.52 -15.51 29.19
CA GLU A 13 -2.72 -15.02 28.50
C GLU A 13 -2.50 -13.63 27.86
N PHE A 14 -1.94 -12.67 28.62
CA PHE A 14 -1.84 -11.28 28.14
C PHE A 14 -0.69 -11.07 27.15
N ILE A 15 0.50 -11.64 27.38
CA ILE A 15 1.64 -11.46 26.49
C ILE A 15 1.37 -12.04 25.08
N PRO A 16 0.84 -13.28 24.94
CA PRO A 16 0.45 -13.81 23.62
C PRO A 16 -0.63 -12.95 22.93
N TYR A 17 -1.65 -12.51 23.69
CA TYR A 17 -2.67 -11.60 23.17
C TYR A 17 -2.09 -10.27 22.70
N ALA A 18 -1.22 -9.65 23.50
CA ALA A 18 -0.55 -8.40 23.15
C ALA A 18 0.31 -8.54 21.89
N GLY A 19 1.04 -9.67 21.76
CA GLY A 19 1.84 -9.99 20.58
C GLY A 19 0.99 -10.12 19.32
N GLU A 20 -0.16 -10.81 19.40
CA GLU A 20 -1.09 -10.94 18.28
C GLU A 20 -1.70 -9.59 17.87
N ILE A 21 -2.13 -8.76 18.84
CA ILE A 21 -2.62 -7.41 18.56
C ILE A 21 -1.55 -6.54 17.91
N LEU A 22 -0.31 -6.66 18.35
CA LEU A 22 0.81 -5.88 17.82
C LEU A 22 1.04 -6.20 16.33
N VAL A 23 1.16 -7.49 15.99
CA VAL A 23 1.38 -7.92 14.60
C VAL A 23 0.19 -7.55 13.70
N ASN A 24 -1.04 -7.56 14.22
CA ASN A 24 -2.22 -7.21 13.42
C ASN A 24 -2.47 -5.71 13.27
N ASN A 25 -1.86 -4.86 14.11
CA ASN A 25 -2.12 -3.42 14.11
C ASN A 25 -0.93 -2.56 13.68
N ILE A 26 0.25 -3.11 13.50
CA ILE A 26 1.41 -2.35 12.98
C ILE A 26 1.59 -2.66 11.48
N PRO A 27 1.78 -1.63 10.62
CA PRO A 27 1.99 -1.86 9.19
C PRO A 27 3.35 -2.48 8.89
N SER A 28 3.43 -3.28 7.84
CA SER A 28 4.70 -3.88 7.37
C SER A 28 5.52 -2.89 6.55
N VAL A 29 6.84 -2.90 6.71
CA VAL A 29 7.76 -2.11 5.88
C VAL A 29 7.76 -2.58 4.43
N ALA A 30 7.47 -3.86 4.18
CA ALA A 30 7.49 -4.47 2.86
C ALA A 30 6.43 -3.89 1.92
N ASP A 31 5.19 -3.74 2.37
CA ASP A 31 4.06 -3.30 1.55
C ASP A 31 3.27 -2.09 2.13
N GLY A 32 3.65 -1.60 3.31
CA GLY A 32 2.99 -0.46 3.97
C GLY A 32 1.57 -0.73 4.43
N LEU A 33 1.13 -1.99 4.48
CA LEU A 33 -0.23 -2.36 4.77
C LEU A 33 -0.39 -2.94 6.18
N LEU A 34 -1.53 -2.64 6.79
CA LEU A 34 -2.03 -3.43 7.89
C LEU A 34 -2.51 -4.79 7.38
N PRO A 35 -2.45 -5.86 8.19
CA PRO A 35 -2.94 -7.18 7.79
C PRO A 35 -4.38 -7.18 7.27
N VAL A 36 -5.29 -6.37 7.86
CA VAL A 36 -6.67 -6.24 7.37
C VAL A 36 -6.73 -5.70 5.93
N HIS A 37 -5.91 -4.70 5.59
CA HIS A 37 -5.86 -4.14 4.24
C HIS A 37 -5.33 -5.18 3.24
N ARG A 38 -4.28 -5.91 3.61
CA ARG A 38 -3.70 -7.00 2.79
C ARG A 38 -4.70 -8.11 2.53
N LYS A 39 -5.47 -8.50 3.53
CA LYS A 39 -6.53 -9.51 3.42
C LYS A 39 -7.67 -9.06 2.50
N VAL A 40 -8.05 -7.78 2.54
CA VAL A 40 -9.04 -7.22 1.60
C VAL A 40 -8.53 -7.27 0.16
N GLU A 41 -7.30 -6.79 -0.09
CA GLU A 41 -6.68 -6.81 -1.42
C GLU A 41 -6.59 -8.23 -1.98
N TRP A 42 -6.09 -9.16 -1.16
CA TRP A 42 -5.96 -10.57 -1.54
C TRP A 42 -7.31 -11.24 -1.80
N ALA A 43 -8.29 -11.04 -0.92
CA ALA A 43 -9.63 -11.63 -1.07
C ALA A 43 -10.32 -11.18 -2.36
N LEU A 44 -10.23 -9.90 -2.70
CA LEU A 44 -10.81 -9.37 -3.94
C LEU A 44 -10.07 -9.89 -5.16
N HIS A 45 -8.74 -9.90 -5.14
CA HIS A 45 -7.92 -10.45 -6.23
C HIS A 45 -8.25 -11.93 -6.50
N LYS A 46 -8.26 -12.76 -5.45
CA LYS A 46 -8.55 -14.18 -5.53
C LYS A 46 -9.95 -14.47 -6.10
N ASN A 47 -10.93 -13.63 -5.79
CA ASN A 47 -12.30 -13.73 -6.33
C ASN A 47 -12.46 -13.02 -7.67
N GLY A 48 -11.39 -12.57 -8.31
CA GLY A 48 -11.39 -11.96 -9.63
C GLY A 48 -12.03 -10.57 -9.70
N ILE A 49 -12.15 -9.86 -8.56
CA ILE A 49 -12.73 -8.51 -8.50
C ILE A 49 -11.62 -7.47 -8.81
N ASN A 50 -11.17 -7.49 -10.04
CA ASN A 50 -10.12 -6.61 -10.56
C ASN A 50 -10.69 -5.28 -11.11
N PRO A 51 -9.87 -4.27 -11.42
CA PRO A 51 -10.32 -2.97 -11.95
C PRO A 51 -11.18 -3.05 -13.21
N GLU A 52 -10.95 -4.07 -14.03
CA GLU A 52 -11.66 -4.30 -15.31
C GLU A 52 -13.05 -4.97 -15.11
N LYS A 53 -13.34 -5.42 -13.90
CA LYS A 53 -14.59 -6.13 -13.57
C LYS A 53 -15.66 -5.15 -13.05
N PRO A 54 -16.94 -5.54 -13.11
CA PRO A 54 -18.01 -4.76 -12.52
C PRO A 54 -17.85 -4.55 -11.01
N PHE A 55 -18.42 -3.46 -10.50
CA PHE A 55 -18.51 -3.21 -9.07
C PHE A 55 -19.35 -4.27 -8.36
N ILE A 56 -18.98 -4.60 -7.13
CA ILE A 56 -19.75 -5.47 -6.25
C ILE A 56 -20.16 -4.70 -4.98
N LYS A 57 -21.23 -5.14 -4.31
CA LYS A 57 -21.61 -4.58 -3.00
C LYS A 57 -20.49 -4.73 -2.00
N LEU A 58 -20.26 -3.67 -1.20
CA LEU A 58 -19.25 -3.72 -0.13
C LEU A 58 -19.50 -4.87 0.85
N LEU A 59 -20.78 -5.18 1.10
CA LEU A 59 -21.18 -6.33 1.89
C LEU A 59 -20.63 -7.66 1.31
N ARG A 60 -20.70 -7.84 -0.02
CA ARG A 60 -20.15 -9.02 -0.68
C ARG A 60 -18.62 -9.07 -0.64
N ALA A 61 -17.98 -7.93 -0.84
CA ALA A 61 -16.53 -7.81 -0.72
C ALA A 61 -16.06 -8.16 0.70
N GLY A 62 -16.79 -7.72 1.73
CA GLY A 62 -16.55 -8.09 3.11
C GLY A 62 -16.68 -9.60 3.36
N ALA A 63 -17.73 -10.24 2.80
CA ALA A 63 -17.91 -11.69 2.93
C ALA A 63 -16.73 -12.48 2.34
N TYR A 64 -16.19 -12.07 1.19
CA TYR A 64 -14.96 -12.68 0.64
C TYR A 64 -13.75 -12.48 1.57
N THR A 65 -13.66 -11.33 2.24
CA THR A 65 -12.53 -11.04 3.14
C THR A 65 -12.63 -11.81 4.46
N MET A 66 -13.84 -12.11 4.94
CA MET A 66 -14.05 -12.85 6.21
C MET A 66 -13.50 -14.28 6.17
N VAL A 67 -13.22 -14.85 5.00
CA VAL A 67 -12.47 -16.12 4.87
C VAL A 67 -11.06 -15.99 5.48
N PHE A 68 -10.51 -14.77 5.54
CA PHE A 68 -9.17 -14.46 6.03
C PHE A 68 -9.17 -13.61 7.32
N TYR A 69 -10.31 -12.98 7.68
CA TYR A 69 -10.39 -12.00 8.77
C TYR A 69 -11.43 -12.40 9.83
N VAL A 70 -10.97 -12.49 11.10
CA VAL A 70 -11.75 -13.06 12.22
C VAL A 70 -12.31 -12.04 13.21
N PHE A 71 -11.91 -10.77 13.14
CA PHE A 71 -12.23 -9.76 14.16
C PHE A 71 -13.62 -9.10 14.01
N GLY A 72 -14.50 -9.66 13.19
CA GLY A 72 -15.87 -9.18 13.00
C GLY A 72 -16.06 -8.25 11.80
N ASP A 73 -17.30 -8.04 11.42
CA ASP A 73 -17.68 -7.34 10.19
C ASP A 73 -17.61 -5.82 10.29
N MET A 74 -17.99 -5.23 11.42
CA MET A 74 -18.04 -3.77 11.59
C MET A 74 -16.65 -3.11 11.46
N PRO A 75 -15.58 -3.60 12.15
CA PRO A 75 -14.22 -3.12 11.95
C PRO A 75 -13.74 -3.29 10.51
N LEU A 76 -14.07 -4.42 9.87
CA LEU A 76 -13.72 -4.69 8.49
C LEU A 76 -14.34 -3.66 7.52
N TYR A 77 -15.65 -3.40 7.62
CA TYR A 77 -16.30 -2.40 6.78
C TYR A 77 -15.77 -0.99 7.00
N LYS A 78 -15.40 -0.64 8.24
CA LYS A 78 -14.73 0.63 8.54
C LYS A 78 -13.37 0.73 7.82
N SER A 79 -12.55 -0.33 7.88
CA SER A 79 -11.28 -0.41 7.17
C SER A 79 -11.47 -0.30 5.65
N MET A 80 -12.40 -1.06 5.07
CA MET A 80 -12.69 -1.01 3.63
C MET A 80 -13.16 0.37 3.16
N LYS A 81 -14.00 1.06 3.95
CA LYS A 81 -14.37 2.45 3.68
C LYS A 81 -13.15 3.36 3.68
N ASN A 82 -12.25 3.18 4.64
CA ASN A 82 -11.00 3.94 4.70
C ASN A 82 -10.10 3.66 3.49
N MET A 83 -9.99 2.41 3.03
CA MET A 83 -9.20 2.04 1.85
C MET A 83 -9.72 2.68 0.56
N ALA A 84 -11.00 2.99 0.48
CA ALA A 84 -11.64 3.67 -0.64
C ALA A 84 -11.60 5.21 -0.53
N ASN A 85 -11.19 5.75 0.63
CA ASN A 85 -11.34 7.18 0.94
C ASN A 85 -10.03 7.82 1.45
N ASN A 86 -8.91 7.08 1.47
CA ASN A 86 -7.79 7.40 2.35
C ASN A 86 -6.63 8.14 1.71
N SER A 87 -6.65 8.51 0.44
CA SER A 87 -5.40 8.95 -0.16
C SER A 87 -5.52 10.16 -1.06
N LEU A 88 -4.40 10.74 -1.38
CA LEU A 88 -4.12 11.68 -2.47
C LEU A 88 -4.61 11.19 -3.86
N ASN A 89 -5.82 10.59 -3.91
CA ASN A 89 -6.42 9.93 -5.07
C ASN A 89 -5.78 8.57 -5.47
N ASN A 90 -5.02 7.94 -4.59
CA ASN A 90 -4.48 6.60 -4.79
C ASN A 90 -5.23 5.60 -3.90
N PHE A 91 -6.51 5.40 -4.20
CA PHE A 91 -7.36 4.47 -3.47
C PHE A 91 -6.92 3.03 -3.69
N TYR A 92 -6.97 2.24 -2.65
CA TYR A 92 -6.84 0.79 -2.77
C TYR A 92 -8.08 0.17 -3.43
N LEU A 93 -9.25 0.64 -3.00
CA LEU A 93 -10.56 0.25 -3.55
C LEU A 93 -11.16 1.40 -4.31
N GLU A 94 -11.67 1.14 -5.51
CA GLU A 94 -12.44 2.11 -6.29
C GLU A 94 -13.86 2.17 -5.72
N PRO A 95 -14.32 3.34 -5.21
CA PRO A 95 -15.63 3.48 -4.58
C PRO A 95 -16.73 3.78 -5.59
N LYS A 96 -17.96 3.31 -5.30
CA LYS A 96 -19.18 3.76 -5.96
C LYS A 96 -20.30 3.93 -4.93
N GLY A 97 -20.76 5.16 -4.80
CA GLY A 97 -21.66 5.59 -3.73
C GLY A 97 -20.94 6.36 -2.63
N SER A 98 -21.61 6.65 -1.50
CA SER A 98 -21.06 7.45 -0.42
C SER A 98 -20.24 6.61 0.56
N PHE A 99 -18.92 6.72 0.48
CA PHE A 99 -17.98 6.09 1.41
C PHE A 99 -17.64 6.95 2.63
N GLY A 100 -18.18 8.16 2.70
CA GLY A 100 -17.93 9.14 3.75
C GLY A 100 -17.07 10.31 3.28
N ASP A 101 -16.93 11.32 4.15
CA ASP A 101 -16.08 12.48 3.92
C ASP A 101 -15.23 12.74 5.16
N LYS A 102 -13.91 12.63 5.02
CA LYS A 102 -12.95 12.81 6.11
C LYS A 102 -12.77 14.26 6.58
N ARG A 103 -13.37 15.21 5.87
CA ARG A 103 -13.36 16.63 6.21
C ARG A 103 -14.47 17.01 7.20
N LYS A 104 -15.47 16.14 7.38
CA LYS A 104 -16.65 16.34 8.20
C LYS A 104 -16.74 15.33 9.34
N LYS A 105 -17.10 15.79 10.53
CA LYS A 105 -17.22 14.97 11.74
C LYS A 105 -18.23 13.82 11.58
N ASP A 106 -19.37 14.08 10.92
CA ASP A 106 -20.43 13.10 10.68
C ASP A 106 -20.31 12.39 9.31
N GLY A 107 -19.16 12.47 8.66
CA GLY A 107 -18.92 11.92 7.33
C GLY A 107 -18.76 10.40 7.30
N VAL A 108 -19.65 9.62 7.93
CA VAL A 108 -19.50 8.15 8.15
C VAL A 108 -19.72 7.30 6.89
N GLY A 109 -20.37 7.85 5.86
CA GLY A 109 -20.74 7.13 4.65
C GLY A 109 -21.92 6.15 4.82
N ALA A 110 -22.45 5.69 3.70
CA ALA A 110 -23.63 4.84 3.66
C ALA A 110 -23.37 3.40 4.18
N SER A 111 -24.46 2.67 4.47
CA SER A 111 -24.36 1.26 4.89
C SER A 111 -23.73 0.38 3.79
N PRO A 112 -22.96 -0.65 4.15
CA PRO A 112 -22.29 -1.56 3.21
C PRO A 112 -23.18 -2.21 2.17
N ARG A 113 -24.46 -2.36 2.45
CA ARG A 113 -25.47 -2.93 1.52
C ARG A 113 -25.79 -2.01 0.34
N TYR A 114 -25.56 -0.70 0.46
CA TYR A 114 -25.91 0.28 -0.57
C TYR A 114 -24.74 0.72 -1.44
N ILE A 115 -23.53 0.66 -0.94
CA ILE A 115 -22.32 1.08 -1.64
C ILE A 115 -21.61 -0.10 -2.31
N GLU A 116 -20.84 0.20 -3.34
CA GLU A 116 -20.16 -0.79 -4.16
C GLU A 116 -18.67 -0.47 -4.27
N CYS A 117 -17.85 -1.50 -4.42
CA CYS A 117 -16.41 -1.35 -4.63
C CYS A 117 -15.86 -2.42 -5.57
N LYS A 118 -14.64 -2.21 -6.00
CA LYS A 118 -13.74 -3.17 -6.67
C LYS A 118 -12.30 -2.77 -6.38
N LEU A 119 -11.32 -3.62 -6.71
CA LEU A 119 -9.93 -3.21 -6.68
C LEU A 119 -9.71 -2.01 -7.61
N SER A 120 -8.97 -1.03 -7.15
CA SER A 120 -8.50 0.04 -8.02
C SER A 120 -7.27 -0.41 -8.83
N LYS A 121 -6.87 0.38 -9.83
CA LYS A 121 -5.60 0.14 -10.54
C LYS A 121 -4.41 0.25 -9.60
N TYR A 122 -4.46 1.16 -8.64
CA TYR A 122 -3.44 1.31 -7.60
C TYR A 122 -3.37 0.08 -6.69
N GLY A 123 -4.52 -0.39 -6.15
CA GLY A 123 -4.58 -1.62 -5.35
C GLY A 123 -4.07 -2.83 -6.11
N LYS A 124 -4.46 -3.00 -7.39
CA LYS A 124 -3.93 -4.08 -8.22
C LYS A 124 -2.41 -4.04 -8.41
N SER A 125 -1.80 -2.85 -8.41
CA SER A 125 -0.34 -2.71 -8.52
C SER A 125 0.41 -3.20 -7.29
N LEU A 126 -0.25 -3.28 -6.12
CA LEU A 126 0.32 -3.88 -4.92
C LEU A 126 0.42 -5.41 -5.03
N LEU A 127 -0.38 -6.02 -5.89
CA LEU A 127 -0.45 -7.47 -6.16
C LEU A 127 0.34 -7.86 -7.43
N TYR A 128 1.38 -7.09 -7.77
CA TYR A 128 2.13 -7.26 -9.02
C TYR A 128 2.74 -8.65 -9.13
N ASN A 129 2.36 -9.38 -10.17
CA ASN A 129 2.84 -10.75 -10.47
C ASN A 129 2.69 -11.77 -9.30
N ILE A 130 1.76 -11.55 -8.36
CA ILE A 130 1.58 -12.45 -7.19
C ILE A 130 1.31 -13.90 -7.60
N ASN A 131 0.75 -14.13 -8.78
CA ASN A 131 0.52 -15.47 -9.34
C ASN A 131 1.82 -16.24 -9.65
N LYS A 132 2.99 -15.56 -9.65
CA LYS A 132 4.30 -16.20 -9.81
C LYS A 132 4.93 -16.62 -8.47
N ASN A 133 4.14 -16.68 -7.39
CA ASN A 133 4.60 -17.03 -6.05
C ASN A 133 5.80 -16.19 -5.57
N ASN A 134 5.81 -14.90 -5.93
CA ASN A 134 6.92 -13.98 -5.66
C ASN A 134 6.98 -13.47 -4.21
N VAL A 135 6.03 -13.88 -3.35
CA VAL A 135 6.01 -13.65 -1.90
C VAL A 135 5.72 -14.95 -1.17
N GLU A 136 5.90 -14.94 0.15
CA GLU A 136 5.57 -16.07 1.00
C GLU A 136 4.08 -16.10 1.32
N PHE A 137 3.52 -17.32 1.40
CA PHE A 137 2.16 -17.60 1.77
C PHE A 137 2.09 -18.36 3.09
N LYS A 138 1.08 -18.08 3.89
CA LYS A 138 0.73 -18.85 5.08
C LYS A 138 -0.70 -19.36 4.98
N ARG A 139 -1.05 -20.33 5.81
CA ARG A 139 -2.44 -20.74 5.98
C ARG A 139 -3.22 -19.63 6.72
N ASN A 140 -4.49 -19.46 6.35
CA ASN A 140 -5.43 -18.63 7.10
C ASN A 140 -5.76 -19.29 8.47
N PHE A 141 -6.57 -18.63 9.27
CA PHE A 141 -6.87 -19.04 10.65
C PHE A 141 -7.52 -20.43 10.79
N ASP A 142 -8.29 -20.89 9.82
CA ASP A 142 -8.97 -22.20 9.81
C ASP A 142 -8.26 -23.25 8.94
N ASN A 143 -7.08 -22.96 8.42
CA ASN A 143 -6.25 -23.80 7.56
C ASN A 143 -6.92 -24.23 6.24
N THR A 144 -7.99 -23.55 5.80
CA THR A 144 -8.69 -23.90 4.55
C THR A 144 -8.06 -23.25 3.33
N GLU A 145 -7.47 -22.06 3.49
CA GLU A 145 -6.99 -21.22 2.39
C GLU A 145 -5.58 -20.68 2.64
N ASN A 146 -4.89 -20.27 1.58
CA ASN A 146 -3.60 -19.60 1.67
C ASN A 146 -3.79 -18.07 1.54
N GLU A 147 -3.06 -17.32 2.36
CA GLU A 147 -2.96 -15.86 2.30
C GLU A 147 -1.49 -15.41 2.23
N PRO A 148 -1.18 -14.33 1.51
CA PRO A 148 0.19 -13.81 1.44
C PRO A 148 0.60 -13.15 2.75
N LEU A 149 1.86 -13.37 3.18
CA LEU A 149 2.44 -12.68 4.33
C LEU A 149 2.66 -11.20 4.06
N THR A 150 3.08 -10.86 2.85
CA THR A 150 3.28 -9.50 2.32
C THR A 150 2.78 -9.44 0.89
N LEU A 151 2.52 -8.25 0.36
CA LEU A 151 2.24 -8.08 -1.07
C LEU A 151 3.50 -7.70 -1.84
N PRO A 152 3.64 -8.16 -3.10
CA PRO A 152 4.78 -7.84 -3.96
C PRO A 152 4.66 -6.44 -4.58
N SER A 153 4.48 -5.43 -3.71
CA SER A 153 4.19 -4.07 -4.12
C SER A 153 5.33 -3.45 -4.93
N ILE A 154 5.00 -2.95 -6.15
CA ILE A 154 5.90 -2.10 -6.93
C ILE A 154 5.87 -0.63 -6.49
N ILE A 155 5.02 -0.29 -5.53
CA ILE A 155 4.84 1.05 -5.00
C ILE A 155 5.42 1.10 -3.59
N PRO A 156 6.23 2.11 -3.23
CA PRO A 156 6.72 2.32 -1.88
C PRO A 156 5.59 2.86 -0.97
N ASN A 157 4.59 2.01 -0.77
CA ASN A 157 3.28 2.37 -0.23
C ASN A 157 3.33 2.83 1.24
N VAL A 158 4.35 2.43 1.98
CA VAL A 158 4.60 2.84 3.37
C VAL A 158 4.64 4.36 3.54
N LEU A 159 5.14 5.08 2.53
CA LEU A 159 5.25 6.54 2.55
C LEU A 159 4.17 7.27 1.75
N THR A 160 3.46 6.59 0.85
CA THR A 160 2.50 7.25 -0.05
C THR A 160 1.09 7.36 0.52
N ASN A 161 0.81 6.65 1.60
CA ASN A 161 -0.46 6.72 2.31
C ASN A 161 -0.21 6.93 3.81
N THR A 162 -1.01 7.81 4.43
CA THR A 162 -0.93 8.00 5.88
C THR A 162 -1.33 6.71 6.59
N SER A 163 -0.47 6.22 7.44
CA SER A 163 -0.75 5.11 8.34
C SER A 163 -0.80 5.60 9.77
N GLN A 164 -1.86 5.24 10.47
CA GLN A 164 -2.00 5.49 11.91
C GLN A 164 -2.60 4.26 12.55
N SER A 165 -1.89 3.71 13.52
CA SER A 165 -2.32 2.52 14.23
C SER A 165 -1.81 2.52 15.67
N ILE A 166 -2.55 1.84 16.52
CA ILE A 166 -2.24 1.70 17.95
C ILE A 166 -2.28 0.21 18.27
N ALA A 167 -1.21 -0.27 18.89
CA ALA A 167 -1.10 -1.63 19.40
C ALA A 167 -0.79 -1.60 20.88
N VAL A 168 -0.64 -2.75 21.52
CA VAL A 168 -0.27 -2.83 22.94
C VAL A 168 1.20 -2.44 23.10
N GLY A 169 1.45 -1.32 23.79
CA GLY A 169 2.79 -0.82 24.05
C GLY A 169 3.45 -0.06 22.88
N GLU A 170 2.89 -0.11 21.67
CA GLU A 170 3.45 0.52 20.48
C GLU A 170 2.40 1.27 19.68
N ALA A 171 2.84 2.28 18.96
CA ALA A 171 2.00 3.04 18.03
C ALA A 171 2.79 3.37 16.77
N SER A 172 2.13 3.39 15.64
CA SER A 172 2.69 3.85 14.36
C SER A 172 1.91 5.06 13.85
N LYS A 173 2.62 6.10 13.43
CA LYS A 173 2.02 7.27 12.79
C LYS A 173 2.95 7.81 11.72
N ILE A 174 2.68 7.42 10.47
CA ILE A 174 3.49 7.75 9.30
C ILE A 174 2.67 8.67 8.41
N PRO A 175 3.14 9.90 8.12
CA PRO A 175 2.45 10.81 7.23
C PRO A 175 2.58 10.39 5.77
N ALA A 176 1.58 10.67 4.96
CA ALA A 176 1.66 10.50 3.51
C ALA A 176 2.63 11.51 2.89
N HIS A 177 3.32 11.07 1.83
CA HIS A 177 4.17 11.89 0.98
C HIS A 177 3.68 11.86 -0.45
N ASN A 178 4.09 12.83 -1.25
CA ASN A 178 3.78 12.85 -2.67
C ASN A 178 4.40 11.64 -3.37
N LEU A 179 3.61 10.95 -4.19
CA LEU A 179 4.05 9.72 -4.85
C LEU A 179 5.25 9.95 -5.79
N ILE A 180 5.25 11.08 -6.53
CA ILE A 180 6.36 11.41 -7.44
C ILE A 180 7.64 11.61 -6.64
N GLU A 181 7.59 12.45 -5.59
CA GLU A 181 8.74 12.73 -4.72
C GLU A 181 9.25 11.47 -4.01
N THR A 182 8.33 10.60 -3.57
CA THR A 182 8.68 9.31 -2.95
C THR A 182 9.41 8.41 -3.93
N CYS A 183 8.87 8.21 -5.13
CA CYS A 183 9.54 7.41 -6.15
C CYS A 183 10.91 8.00 -6.53
N ASP A 184 11.02 9.32 -6.71
CA ASP A 184 12.28 9.99 -7.02
C ASP A 184 13.31 9.86 -5.90
N SER A 185 12.87 9.90 -4.64
CA SER A 185 13.70 9.68 -3.46
C SER A 185 14.28 8.25 -3.44
N PHE A 186 13.45 7.23 -3.72
CA PHE A 186 13.90 5.83 -3.82
C PHE A 186 14.85 5.61 -5.00
N ILE A 187 14.53 6.15 -6.18
CA ILE A 187 15.40 6.09 -7.36
C ILE A 187 16.76 6.76 -7.08
N SER A 188 16.75 7.91 -6.41
CA SER A 188 17.98 8.61 -6.01
C SER A 188 18.83 7.73 -5.09
N TYR A 189 18.22 7.08 -4.09
CA TYR A 189 18.93 6.21 -3.16
C TYR A 189 19.52 4.98 -3.89
N ILE A 190 18.77 4.32 -4.75
CA ILE A 190 19.28 3.18 -5.55
C ILE A 190 20.53 3.60 -6.35
N LYS A 191 20.53 4.80 -6.94
CA LYS A 191 21.63 5.27 -7.78
C LYS A 191 22.85 5.79 -7.00
N THR A 192 22.66 6.38 -5.83
CA THR A 192 23.71 7.13 -5.16
C THR A 192 24.10 6.59 -3.79
N GLN A 193 23.27 5.76 -3.17
CA GLN A 193 23.41 5.27 -1.80
C GLN A 193 23.57 6.42 -0.78
N ASP A 194 22.97 7.59 -1.07
CA ASP A 194 23.06 8.80 -0.26
C ASP A 194 21.69 9.22 0.23
N ILE A 195 21.41 8.96 1.51
CA ILE A 195 20.13 9.29 2.12
C ILE A 195 19.86 10.80 2.17
N SER A 196 20.93 11.63 2.24
CA SER A 196 20.76 13.08 2.31
C SER A 196 20.09 13.62 1.03
N LYS A 197 20.47 13.10 -0.14
CA LYS A 197 19.82 13.44 -1.42
C LYS A 197 18.36 12.99 -1.45
N SER A 198 18.06 11.82 -0.92
CA SER A 198 16.70 11.30 -0.83
C SER A 198 15.81 12.16 0.07
N ILE A 199 16.35 12.63 1.20
CA ILE A 199 15.67 13.57 2.10
C ILE A 199 15.41 14.92 1.40
N GLU A 200 16.37 15.45 0.66
CA GLU A 200 16.24 16.70 -0.10
C GLU A 200 15.16 16.62 -1.20
N ILE A 201 14.95 15.46 -1.81
CA ILE A 201 13.89 15.23 -2.79
C ILE A 201 12.53 15.13 -2.08
N LEU A 202 12.43 14.33 -1.02
CA LEU A 202 11.18 14.08 -0.31
C LEU A 202 10.65 15.31 0.44
N LYS A 203 11.55 16.15 0.96
CA LYS A 203 11.30 17.40 1.70
C LYS A 203 10.41 17.23 2.93
N CYS A 204 9.08 17.17 2.71
CA CYS A 204 8.09 17.04 3.79
C CYS A 204 6.84 16.32 3.29
N PRO A 205 5.96 15.88 4.20
CA PRO A 205 4.71 15.20 3.88
C PRO A 205 3.79 15.98 2.93
N ASP A 206 2.90 15.24 2.27
CA ASP A 206 1.85 15.74 1.38
C ASP A 206 0.52 15.08 1.76
N PHE A 207 -0.44 15.86 2.25
CA PHE A 207 -1.70 15.37 2.78
C PHE A 207 -2.85 15.52 1.78
N SER A 208 -3.76 14.57 1.78
CA SER A 208 -4.94 14.54 0.90
C SER A 208 -5.91 15.70 1.11
N LEU A 209 -5.88 16.36 2.25
CA LEU A 209 -6.70 17.52 2.57
C LEU A 209 -6.01 18.86 2.25
N GLY A 210 -4.81 18.82 1.69
CA GLY A 210 -4.02 20.01 1.41
C GLY A 210 -3.41 20.64 2.67
N GLY A 211 -3.64 21.92 2.88
CA GLY A 211 -3.03 22.70 3.97
C GLY A 211 -1.65 23.23 3.62
N GLN A 212 -0.96 23.75 4.63
CA GLN A 212 0.36 24.36 4.52
C GLN A 212 1.30 23.79 5.58
N ILE A 213 2.56 23.52 5.23
CA ILE A 213 3.58 23.08 6.17
C ILE A 213 4.71 24.10 6.22
N PRO A 214 4.98 24.75 7.37
CA PRO A 214 6.18 25.53 7.59
C PRO A 214 7.40 24.59 7.52
N TYR A 215 8.21 24.75 6.48
CA TYR A 215 9.35 23.89 6.24
C TYR A 215 10.58 24.34 7.04
N ASP A 216 11.03 23.48 7.91
CA ASP A 216 12.30 23.60 8.62
C ASP A 216 13.16 22.37 8.29
N LYS A 217 14.29 22.61 7.60
CA LYS A 217 15.17 21.54 7.12
C LYS A 217 15.68 20.68 8.28
N GLU A 218 16.08 21.28 9.39
CA GLU A 218 16.65 20.55 10.53
C GLU A 218 15.61 19.66 11.21
N VAL A 219 14.37 20.15 11.33
CA VAL A 219 13.26 19.37 11.90
C VAL A 219 12.94 18.16 11.04
N PHE A 220 12.81 18.33 9.72
CA PHE A 220 12.49 17.22 8.83
C PHE A 220 13.65 16.24 8.68
N GLU A 221 14.89 16.72 8.60
CA GLU A 221 16.07 15.87 8.59
C GLU A 221 16.13 15.00 9.85
N LYS A 222 15.89 15.59 11.03
CA LYS A 222 15.81 14.85 12.29
C LYS A 222 14.71 13.78 12.26
N ILE A 223 13.51 14.12 11.80
CA ILE A 223 12.40 13.17 11.69
C ILE A 223 12.77 11.99 10.81
N TYR A 224 13.31 12.24 9.63
CA TYR A 224 13.66 11.18 8.69
C TYR A 224 14.85 10.32 9.14
N ARG A 225 15.81 10.90 9.86
CA ARG A 225 16.95 10.12 10.40
C ARG A 225 16.59 9.30 11.64
N THR A 226 15.60 9.74 12.44
CA THR A 226 15.29 9.08 13.71
C THR A 226 13.95 8.34 13.72
N GLY A 227 13.10 8.55 12.71
CA GLY A 227 11.73 8.03 12.66
C GLY A 227 10.77 8.69 13.65
N LYS A 228 11.21 9.69 14.43
CA LYS A 228 10.40 10.39 15.45
C LYS A 228 10.55 11.90 15.37
N GLY A 229 9.45 12.60 15.66
CA GLY A 229 9.42 14.06 15.75
C GLY A 229 8.04 14.61 15.53
N SER A 230 7.91 15.93 15.39
CA SER A 230 6.63 16.57 15.12
C SER A 230 6.81 17.83 14.30
N PHE A 231 5.81 18.15 13.49
CA PHE A 231 5.75 19.39 12.71
C PHE A 231 4.33 19.95 12.74
N SER A 232 4.19 21.24 12.37
CA SER A 232 2.89 21.91 12.29
C SER A 232 2.28 21.80 10.90
N ILE A 233 0.95 21.65 10.85
CA ILE A 233 0.13 21.76 9.65
C ILE A 233 -0.85 22.91 9.87
N ILE A 234 -0.99 23.81 8.90
CA ILE A 234 -1.83 24.99 8.96
C ILE A 234 -2.89 24.87 7.87
N GLY A 235 -4.13 25.23 8.18
CA GLY A 235 -5.20 25.35 7.20
C GLY A 235 -4.97 26.50 6.21
N LYS A 236 -5.75 26.54 5.13
CA LYS A 236 -5.70 27.63 4.18
C LYS A 236 -6.95 28.50 4.26
N TYR A 237 -6.76 29.78 4.03
CA TYR A 237 -7.85 30.76 4.04
C TYR A 237 -7.72 31.76 2.87
N LYS A 238 -8.84 32.40 2.55
CA LYS A 238 -8.90 33.56 1.64
C LYS A 238 -9.50 34.74 2.39
N TYR A 239 -8.97 35.91 2.17
CA TYR A 239 -9.51 37.16 2.72
C TYR A 239 -10.12 38.00 1.61
N ASP A 240 -11.39 38.37 1.77
CA ASP A 240 -12.11 39.31 0.92
C ASP A 240 -12.22 40.66 1.68
N GLU A 241 -11.34 41.60 1.35
CA GLU A 241 -11.26 42.90 2.00
C GLU A 241 -12.57 43.70 1.84
N LYS A 242 -13.25 43.61 0.66
CA LYS A 242 -14.47 44.35 0.39
C LYS A 242 -15.61 43.93 1.31
N LYS A 243 -15.68 42.65 1.63
CA LYS A 243 -16.70 42.06 2.50
C LYS A 243 -16.26 41.95 3.95
N GLY A 244 -14.99 42.20 4.27
CA GLY A 244 -14.44 41.96 5.60
C GLY A 244 -14.58 40.47 6.02
N LYS A 245 -14.37 39.54 5.05
CA LYS A 245 -14.66 38.13 5.24
C LYS A 245 -13.42 37.29 5.05
N ILE A 246 -13.16 36.38 5.99
CA ILE A 246 -12.16 35.33 5.90
C ILE A 246 -12.91 34.02 5.67
N THR A 247 -12.58 33.31 4.59
CA THR A 247 -13.11 31.98 4.28
C THR A 247 -12.01 30.95 4.45
N ILE A 248 -12.16 30.03 5.41
CA ILE A 248 -11.30 28.84 5.56
C ILE A 248 -11.81 27.78 4.61
N TYR A 249 -10.95 27.29 3.68
CA TYR A 249 -11.32 26.32 2.65
C TYR A 249 -10.48 25.05 2.65
N GLU A 250 -9.39 25.01 3.42
CA GLU A 250 -8.63 23.79 3.72
C GLU A 250 -8.32 23.74 5.23
N VAL A 251 -8.41 22.57 5.82
CA VAL A 251 -8.13 22.34 7.24
C VAL A 251 -6.91 21.42 7.38
N PRO A 252 -6.19 21.47 8.51
CA PRO A 252 -5.13 20.54 8.81
C PRO A 252 -5.62 19.10 8.75
N TYR A 253 -4.73 18.16 8.38
CA TYR A 253 -5.03 16.73 8.41
C TYR A 253 -5.47 16.30 9.82
N GLU A 254 -6.46 15.40 9.92
CA GLU A 254 -7.12 14.98 11.17
C GLU A 254 -7.95 16.08 11.87
N THR A 255 -8.21 17.18 11.20
CA THR A 255 -9.08 18.26 11.73
C THR A 255 -10.35 18.32 10.91
N TYR A 256 -11.49 18.47 11.59
CA TYR A 256 -12.79 18.72 10.95
C TYR A 256 -13.11 20.21 11.00
N ILE A 257 -13.85 20.69 10.01
CA ILE A 257 -14.24 22.10 9.95
C ILE A 257 -15.12 22.49 11.15
N GLU A 258 -15.97 21.57 11.61
CA GLU A 258 -16.82 21.73 12.79
C GLU A 258 -16.00 21.93 14.07
N ASN A 259 -14.84 21.29 14.20
CA ASN A 259 -13.96 21.50 15.36
C ASN A 259 -13.37 22.92 15.40
N ILE A 260 -13.14 23.53 14.24
CA ILE A 260 -12.70 24.93 14.17
C ILE A 260 -13.86 25.86 14.49
N GLU A 261 -15.06 25.59 13.97
CA GLU A 261 -16.29 26.31 14.24
C GLU A 261 -16.64 26.31 15.74
N ASP A 262 -16.64 25.11 16.38
CA ASP A 262 -16.87 24.96 17.80
C ASP A 262 -15.90 25.80 18.64
N LYS A 263 -14.60 25.79 18.27
CA LYS A 263 -13.58 26.58 18.97
C LYS A 263 -13.69 28.07 18.71
N VAL A 264 -14.10 28.49 17.53
CA VAL A 264 -14.40 29.91 17.25
C VAL A 264 -15.55 30.38 18.13
N SER A 265 -16.65 29.61 18.25
CA SER A 265 -17.78 29.90 19.15
C SER A 265 -17.33 30.06 20.59
N GLU A 266 -16.59 29.07 21.10
CA GLU A 266 -16.06 29.07 22.48
C GLU A 266 -15.18 30.32 22.75
N CYS A 267 -14.34 30.70 21.77
CA CYS A 267 -13.46 31.85 21.89
C CYS A 267 -14.22 33.19 21.83
N ILE A 268 -15.34 33.25 21.09
CA ILE A 268 -16.24 34.44 21.10
C ILE A 268 -16.88 34.59 22.48
N GLU A 269 -17.43 33.50 23.04
CA GLU A 269 -18.05 33.51 24.38
C GLU A 269 -17.06 33.96 25.46
N LYS A 270 -15.79 33.52 25.36
CA LYS A 270 -14.71 33.94 26.26
C LYS A 270 -14.18 35.37 26.01
N GLY A 271 -14.66 36.06 24.98
CA GLY A 271 -14.23 37.41 24.63
C GLY A 271 -12.85 37.51 24.00
N LEU A 272 -12.28 36.37 23.53
CA LEU A 272 -10.96 36.31 22.88
C LEU A 272 -10.99 36.81 21.42
N PHE A 273 -12.10 36.58 20.73
CA PHE A 273 -12.32 37.01 19.34
C PHE A 273 -13.31 38.20 19.25
N LYS A 274 -12.96 39.35 19.82
CA LYS A 274 -13.76 40.55 19.80
C LYS A 274 -13.89 41.16 18.39
N GLU A 275 -13.04 40.74 17.49
CA GLU A 275 -12.97 41.18 16.10
C GLU A 275 -14.04 40.53 15.21
N ILE A 276 -14.55 39.35 15.57
CA ILE A 276 -15.57 38.62 14.82
C ILE A 276 -16.92 39.30 15.01
N THR A 277 -17.64 39.51 13.91
CA THR A 277 -19.03 40.04 13.91
C THR A 277 -20.03 38.92 13.67
N ASP A 278 -19.69 37.97 12.82
CA ASP A 278 -20.51 36.80 12.50
C ASP A 278 -19.67 35.69 11.91
N TYR A 279 -20.15 34.45 11.94
CA TYR A 279 -19.52 33.29 11.27
C TYR A 279 -20.61 32.29 10.89
N HIS A 280 -20.37 31.55 9.79
CA HIS A 280 -21.23 30.44 9.45
C HIS A 280 -20.49 29.41 8.60
N ASN A 281 -20.92 28.16 8.73
CA ASN A 281 -20.40 27.03 7.95
C ASN A 281 -21.14 26.99 6.59
N ALA A 282 -20.44 27.38 5.53
CA ALA A 282 -20.93 27.42 4.15
C ALA A 282 -20.48 26.16 3.35
N SER A 283 -20.03 25.09 4.07
CA SER A 283 -19.55 23.85 3.43
C SER A 283 -20.67 23.15 2.65
N ASP A 284 -20.38 22.79 1.42
CA ASP A 284 -21.31 22.09 0.53
C ASP A 284 -20.72 20.76 -0.01
N LYS A 285 -21.27 20.23 -1.11
CA LYS A 285 -20.78 19.03 -1.80
C LYS A 285 -19.44 19.25 -2.52
N ASP A 286 -19.13 20.51 -2.89
CA ASP A 286 -17.95 20.83 -3.70
C ASP A 286 -16.72 21.10 -2.81
N GLY A 287 -16.94 21.47 -1.52
CA GLY A 287 -15.85 21.70 -0.59
C GLY A 287 -16.27 22.12 0.82
N ILE A 288 -15.27 22.32 1.67
CA ILE A 288 -15.45 22.92 2.99
C ILE A 288 -15.28 24.43 2.88
N ALA A 289 -16.10 25.16 3.62
CA ALA A 289 -16.00 26.60 3.74
C ALA A 289 -16.53 27.08 5.09
N LEU A 290 -15.68 27.66 5.93
CA LEU A 290 -16.09 28.39 7.12
C LEU A 290 -15.85 29.88 6.89
N ASP A 291 -16.93 30.61 6.76
CA ASP A 291 -16.93 32.06 6.57
C ASP A 291 -16.93 32.77 7.92
N ILE A 292 -15.93 33.61 8.16
CA ILE A 292 -15.79 34.42 9.38
C ILE A 292 -15.78 35.89 8.97
N TYR A 293 -16.77 36.64 9.46
CA TYR A 293 -16.89 38.09 9.20
C TYR A 293 -16.21 38.87 10.32
N ILE A 294 -15.37 39.83 9.96
CA ILE A 294 -14.55 40.59 10.89
C ILE A 294 -14.84 42.10 10.78
N LYS A 295 -14.62 42.82 11.87
CA LYS A 295 -14.77 44.28 11.91
C LYS A 295 -13.82 44.97 10.95
N LYS A 296 -14.27 46.11 10.40
CA LYS A 296 -13.41 47.00 9.58
C LYS A 296 -12.19 47.42 10.42
N ASN A 297 -11.03 47.53 9.76
CA ASN A 297 -9.74 47.90 10.36
C ASN A 297 -9.14 46.86 11.30
N THR A 298 -9.59 45.61 11.29
CA THR A 298 -8.92 44.51 12.00
C THR A 298 -7.59 44.16 11.31
N ASP A 299 -6.51 44.08 12.09
CA ASP A 299 -5.23 43.59 11.62
C ASP A 299 -5.36 42.07 11.34
N ILE A 300 -5.40 41.72 10.05
CA ILE A 300 -5.60 40.35 9.58
C ILE A 300 -4.51 39.43 10.09
N ASN A 301 -3.26 39.90 10.09
CA ASN A 301 -2.12 39.04 10.50
C ASN A 301 -2.22 38.68 11.99
N LYS A 302 -2.57 39.67 12.83
CA LYS A 302 -2.80 39.41 14.26
C LYS A 302 -4.00 38.51 14.49
N PHE A 303 -5.06 38.68 13.74
CA PHE A 303 -6.26 37.83 13.83
C PHE A 303 -5.95 36.39 13.43
N ILE A 304 -5.24 36.16 12.32
CA ILE A 304 -4.82 34.82 11.90
C ILE A 304 -3.88 34.18 12.92
N ALA A 305 -2.97 34.95 13.52
CA ALA A 305 -2.11 34.45 14.59
C ALA A 305 -2.92 33.99 15.82
N LYS A 306 -3.98 34.73 16.19
CA LYS A 306 -4.93 34.30 17.24
C LYS A 306 -5.68 33.05 16.83
N LEU A 307 -6.18 32.99 15.58
CA LEU A 307 -6.89 31.81 15.06
C LEU A 307 -6.02 30.56 15.14
N ARG A 308 -4.76 30.66 14.73
CA ARG A 308 -3.76 29.56 14.83
C ARG A 308 -3.48 29.15 16.28
N LYS A 309 -3.48 30.07 17.22
CA LYS A 309 -3.19 29.82 18.64
C LYS A 309 -4.35 29.15 19.38
N TYR A 310 -5.58 29.61 19.14
CA TYR A 310 -6.74 29.24 19.95
C TYR A 310 -7.67 28.21 19.30
N THR A 311 -7.48 27.90 18.02
CA THR A 311 -8.29 26.91 17.28
C THR A 311 -7.42 25.85 16.63
N PRO A 312 -7.98 24.71 16.23
CA PRO A 312 -7.23 23.68 15.49
C PRO A 312 -6.98 24.05 14.00
N PHE A 313 -7.04 25.35 13.64
CA PHE A 313 -6.59 25.85 12.33
C PHE A 313 -5.08 25.64 12.11
N GLU A 314 -4.31 25.51 13.19
CA GLU A 314 -2.97 24.93 13.21
C GLU A 314 -2.96 23.74 14.14
N SER A 315 -2.53 22.59 13.64
CA SER A 315 -2.39 21.36 14.40
C SER A 315 -0.96 20.81 14.30
N LYS A 316 -0.54 20.03 15.31
CA LYS A 316 0.74 19.32 15.29
C LYS A 316 0.53 17.87 14.86
N PHE A 317 1.34 17.41 13.91
CA PHE A 317 1.42 16.02 13.53
C PHE A 317 2.66 15.40 14.18
N ALA A 318 2.46 14.41 15.05
CA ALA A 318 3.55 13.66 15.67
C ALA A 318 3.86 12.43 14.83
N CYS A 319 5.10 12.32 14.36
CA CYS A 319 5.61 11.18 13.60
C CYS A 319 6.13 10.09 14.53
N ASN A 320 5.82 8.85 14.19
CA ASN A 320 6.40 7.65 14.78
C ASN A 320 6.43 6.55 13.70
N PHE A 321 7.61 6.29 13.14
CA PHE A 321 7.80 5.34 12.03
C PHE A 321 8.04 3.92 12.55
N THR A 322 7.23 3.49 13.53
CA THR A 322 7.23 2.10 13.98
C THR A 322 6.56 1.22 12.92
N LEU A 323 7.29 0.25 12.40
CA LEU A 323 6.88 -0.68 11.36
C LEU A 323 7.25 -2.10 11.75
N LEU A 324 6.52 -3.09 11.25
CA LEU A 324 6.98 -4.48 11.29
C LEU A 324 8.12 -4.65 10.28
N ASP A 325 9.17 -5.35 10.71
CA ASP A 325 10.28 -5.71 9.83
C ASP A 325 9.86 -6.71 8.76
N LEU A 326 10.77 -7.08 7.87
CA LEU A 326 10.54 -8.04 6.77
C LEU A 326 10.06 -9.41 7.25
N ASP A 327 10.32 -9.78 8.51
CA ASP A 327 9.78 -10.97 9.16
C ASP A 327 8.27 -10.88 9.50
N ASN A 328 7.69 -9.69 9.40
CA ASN A 328 6.31 -9.38 9.79
C ASN A 328 5.95 -9.73 11.25
N LYS A 329 6.93 -9.76 12.14
CA LYS A 329 6.74 -10.09 13.55
C LYS A 329 7.33 -9.06 14.49
N THR A 330 8.48 -8.48 14.12
CA THR A 330 9.25 -7.61 14.99
C THR A 330 8.94 -6.14 14.69
N PRO A 331 8.31 -5.40 15.61
CA PRO A 331 8.13 -3.95 15.45
C PRO A 331 9.45 -3.24 15.69
N GLN A 332 9.78 -2.30 14.82
CA GLN A 332 10.98 -1.48 14.91
C GLN A 332 10.66 -0.03 14.58
N LEU A 333 11.27 0.88 15.33
CA LEU A 333 11.33 2.28 14.93
C LEU A 333 12.37 2.41 13.83
N MET A 334 11.96 2.87 12.65
CA MET A 334 12.79 2.92 11.46
C MET A 334 13.08 4.36 11.03
N SER A 335 14.29 4.60 10.56
CA SER A 335 14.65 5.80 9.81
C SER A 335 14.09 5.71 8.38
N LEU A 336 14.13 6.82 7.64
CA LEU A 336 13.81 6.81 6.21
C LEU A 336 14.74 5.88 5.43
N GLU A 337 16.02 5.83 5.81
CA GLU A 337 17.01 4.95 5.17
C GLU A 337 16.68 3.48 5.38
N ASP A 338 16.28 3.08 6.60
CA ASP A 338 15.84 1.73 6.90
C ASP A 338 14.62 1.35 6.05
N ILE A 339 13.64 2.26 5.95
CA ILE A 339 12.42 2.04 5.15
C ILE A 339 12.77 1.83 3.68
N ILE A 340 13.61 2.70 3.11
CA ILE A 340 14.02 2.60 1.70
C ILE A 340 14.78 1.29 1.47
N THR A 341 15.78 1.00 2.28
CA THR A 341 16.64 -0.19 2.12
C THR A 341 15.83 -1.48 2.25
N LYS A 342 15.00 -1.59 3.29
CA LYS A 342 14.17 -2.79 3.51
C LYS A 342 13.12 -2.98 2.40
N TRP A 343 12.50 -1.90 1.92
CA TRP A 343 11.59 -1.99 0.80
C TRP A 343 12.30 -2.44 -0.50
N ILE A 344 13.49 -1.90 -0.79
CA ILE A 344 14.30 -2.33 -1.94
C ILE A 344 14.62 -3.82 -1.81
N THR A 345 15.11 -4.27 -0.65
CA THR A 345 15.41 -5.69 -0.39
C THR A 345 14.19 -6.57 -0.58
N HIS A 346 13.01 -6.15 -0.10
CA HIS A 346 11.76 -6.87 -0.34
C HIS A 346 11.46 -6.98 -1.84
N ARG A 347 11.60 -5.87 -2.60
CA ARG A 347 11.31 -5.87 -4.03
C ARG A 347 12.32 -6.69 -4.84
N GLU A 348 13.60 -6.65 -4.47
CA GLU A 348 14.65 -7.53 -5.03
C GLU A 348 14.26 -8.99 -4.89
N ASN A 349 13.90 -9.41 -3.67
CA ASN A 349 13.47 -10.78 -3.39
C ASN A 349 12.22 -11.18 -4.21
N CYS A 350 11.26 -10.27 -4.38
CA CYS A 350 10.09 -10.52 -5.23
C CYS A 350 10.51 -10.76 -6.68
N ILE A 351 11.39 -9.94 -7.24
CA ILE A 351 11.89 -10.08 -8.61
C ILE A 351 12.66 -11.38 -8.77
N ILE A 352 13.56 -11.72 -7.85
CA ILE A 352 14.32 -12.97 -7.88
C ILE A 352 13.37 -14.17 -7.91
N LYS A 353 12.33 -14.19 -7.07
CA LYS A 353 11.32 -15.26 -7.05
C LYS A 353 10.49 -15.29 -8.35
N GLU A 354 10.21 -14.13 -8.96
CA GLU A 354 9.56 -14.07 -10.27
C GLU A 354 10.41 -14.76 -11.36
N TYR A 355 11.72 -14.51 -11.36
CA TYR A 355 12.66 -15.19 -12.25
C TYR A 355 12.76 -16.69 -11.98
N GLU A 356 12.81 -17.09 -10.72
CA GLU A 356 12.84 -18.51 -10.32
C GLU A 356 11.59 -19.26 -10.79
N TYR A 357 10.43 -18.62 -10.68
CA TYR A 357 9.19 -19.18 -11.22
C TYR A 357 9.27 -19.35 -12.74
N ASP A 358 9.67 -18.29 -13.47
CA ASP A 358 9.76 -18.34 -14.93
C ASP A 358 10.81 -19.38 -15.40
N ILE A 359 11.94 -19.50 -14.72
CA ILE A 359 12.96 -20.54 -14.97
C ILE A 359 12.36 -21.93 -14.75
N SER A 360 11.71 -22.16 -13.60
CA SER A 360 11.11 -23.46 -13.27
C SER A 360 10.05 -23.89 -14.30
N GLU A 361 9.20 -22.98 -14.77
CA GLU A 361 8.20 -23.28 -15.80
C GLU A 361 8.85 -23.60 -17.17
N LYS A 362 9.94 -22.89 -17.53
CA LYS A 362 10.71 -23.19 -18.74
C LYS A 362 11.45 -24.53 -18.61
N GLU A 363 12.02 -24.86 -17.45
CA GLU A 363 12.70 -26.14 -17.18
C GLU A 363 11.73 -27.31 -17.27
N LYS A 364 10.50 -27.19 -16.72
CA LYS A 364 9.46 -28.22 -16.90
C LYS A 364 9.09 -28.43 -18.37
N THR A 365 8.97 -27.32 -19.11
CA THR A 365 8.70 -27.39 -20.55
C THR A 365 9.85 -28.06 -21.30
N LEU A 366 11.09 -27.68 -20.99
CA LEU A 366 12.30 -28.24 -21.59
C LEU A 366 12.41 -29.75 -21.29
N HIS A 367 12.16 -30.14 -20.03
CA HIS A 367 12.15 -31.53 -19.61
C HIS A 367 11.15 -32.38 -20.43
N SER A 368 9.94 -31.86 -20.63
CA SER A 368 8.94 -32.51 -21.47
C SER A 368 9.38 -32.66 -22.94
N LEU A 369 10.03 -31.61 -23.48
CA LEU A 369 10.54 -31.65 -24.86
C LEU A 369 11.71 -32.61 -25.07
N TYR A 370 12.56 -32.80 -24.06
CA TYR A 370 13.60 -33.87 -24.12
C TYR A 370 12.97 -35.24 -24.19
N GLY A 371 11.88 -35.49 -23.42
CA GLY A 371 11.12 -36.74 -23.56
C GLY A 371 10.58 -36.93 -24.98
N LEU A 372 10.01 -35.87 -25.58
CA LEU A 372 9.54 -35.90 -26.96
C LEU A 372 10.68 -36.17 -27.95
N GLN A 373 11.86 -35.57 -27.76
CA GLN A 373 13.04 -35.80 -28.60
C GLN A 373 13.52 -37.29 -28.55
N ILE A 374 13.45 -37.94 -27.35
CA ILE A 374 13.80 -39.35 -27.20
C ILE A 374 12.78 -40.22 -27.91
N VAL A 375 11.48 -39.98 -27.70
CA VAL A 375 10.41 -40.76 -28.32
C VAL A 375 10.29 -40.58 -29.81
N ASN A 376 10.67 -39.40 -30.35
CA ASN A 376 10.66 -39.14 -31.77
C ASN A 376 11.60 -40.05 -32.58
N LYS A 377 12.59 -40.67 -31.93
CA LYS A 377 13.50 -41.64 -32.61
C LYS A 377 12.78 -42.94 -32.99
N ASP A 378 11.70 -43.31 -32.30
CA ASP A 378 10.89 -44.50 -32.59
C ASP A 378 9.40 -44.18 -32.26
N LEU A 379 8.85 -43.25 -33.01
CA LEU A 379 7.51 -42.73 -32.80
C LEU A 379 6.42 -43.77 -33.00
N ASP A 380 6.61 -44.65 -34.01
CA ASP A 380 5.70 -45.75 -34.34
C ASP A 380 5.52 -46.68 -33.13
N LYS A 381 6.63 -46.99 -32.48
CA LYS A 381 6.62 -47.82 -31.27
C LYS A 381 5.86 -47.15 -30.12
N ALA A 382 6.02 -45.87 -29.89
CA ALA A 382 5.26 -45.11 -28.90
C ALA A 382 3.74 -45.18 -29.16
N ILE A 383 3.35 -44.97 -30.43
CA ILE A 383 1.94 -45.05 -30.82
C ILE A 383 1.43 -46.49 -30.62
N GLN A 384 2.23 -47.50 -30.97
CA GLN A 384 1.87 -48.92 -30.76
C GLN A 384 1.66 -49.22 -29.27
N ILE A 385 2.56 -48.77 -28.38
CA ILE A 385 2.47 -48.98 -26.93
C ILE A 385 1.16 -48.35 -26.41
N ILE A 386 0.86 -47.10 -26.78
CA ILE A 386 -0.36 -46.42 -26.35
C ILE A 386 -1.60 -47.16 -26.86
N LYS A 387 -1.62 -47.57 -28.14
CA LYS A 387 -2.76 -48.26 -28.78
C LYS A 387 -3.04 -49.64 -28.19
N THR A 388 -2.02 -50.38 -27.79
CA THR A 388 -2.18 -51.76 -27.30
C THR A 388 -2.41 -51.86 -25.79
N SER A 389 -2.15 -50.79 -25.06
CA SER A 389 -2.36 -50.72 -23.62
C SER A 389 -3.83 -50.63 -23.23
N LYS A 390 -4.28 -51.45 -22.28
CA LYS A 390 -5.66 -51.52 -21.84
C LYS A 390 -6.10 -50.35 -20.94
N LYS A 391 -5.15 -49.70 -20.28
CA LYS A 391 -5.36 -48.59 -19.33
C LYS A 391 -4.25 -47.56 -19.54
N GLU A 392 -4.56 -46.29 -19.23
CA GLU A 392 -3.63 -45.19 -19.30
C GLU A 392 -2.37 -45.44 -18.43
N SER A 393 -2.55 -45.87 -17.17
CA SER A 393 -1.42 -46.20 -16.26
C SER A 393 -0.45 -47.21 -16.85
N VAL A 394 -0.97 -48.28 -17.51
CA VAL A 394 -0.15 -49.31 -18.18
C VAL A 394 0.57 -48.75 -19.39
N ALA A 395 -0.06 -47.81 -20.13
CA ALA A 395 0.58 -47.15 -21.26
C ALA A 395 1.77 -46.29 -20.79
N LEU A 396 1.58 -45.53 -19.71
CA LEU A 396 2.66 -44.73 -19.12
C LEU A 396 3.82 -45.60 -18.62
N GLU A 397 3.55 -46.66 -17.85
CA GLU A 397 4.55 -47.60 -17.40
C GLU A 397 5.37 -48.20 -18.54
N ASN A 398 4.71 -48.66 -19.61
CA ASN A 398 5.38 -49.24 -20.78
C ASN A 398 6.21 -48.22 -21.55
N LEU A 399 5.76 -46.95 -21.66
CA LEU A 399 6.53 -45.86 -22.25
C LEU A 399 7.78 -45.56 -21.46
N ILE A 400 7.67 -45.48 -20.12
CA ILE A 400 8.79 -45.21 -19.20
C ILE A 400 9.83 -46.36 -19.34
N GLU A 401 9.36 -47.62 -19.32
CA GLU A 401 10.23 -48.78 -19.40
C GLU A 401 10.99 -48.88 -20.74
N TYR A 402 10.28 -48.63 -21.86
CA TYR A 402 10.86 -48.76 -23.20
C TYR A 402 11.79 -47.62 -23.54
N PHE A 403 11.35 -46.35 -23.34
CA PHE A 403 12.11 -45.16 -23.74
C PHE A 403 13.08 -44.65 -22.67
N LYS A 404 13.03 -45.22 -21.44
CA LYS A 404 13.81 -44.76 -20.27
C LYS A 404 13.59 -43.28 -19.96
N ILE A 405 12.34 -42.82 -20.07
CA ILE A 405 11.90 -41.47 -19.80
C ILE A 405 11.27 -41.39 -18.41
N THR A 406 11.10 -40.15 -17.87
CA THR A 406 10.42 -39.93 -16.59
C THR A 406 8.91 -40.03 -16.72
N GLN A 407 8.22 -40.15 -15.60
CA GLN A 407 6.76 -40.17 -15.57
C GLN A 407 6.18 -38.91 -16.18
N GLU A 408 6.70 -37.70 -15.82
CA GLU A 408 6.25 -36.41 -16.35
C GLU A 408 6.41 -36.34 -17.87
N GLN A 409 7.52 -36.89 -18.39
CA GLN A 409 7.73 -36.95 -19.86
C GLN A 409 6.74 -37.90 -20.53
N ALA A 410 6.46 -39.03 -19.92
CA ALA A 410 5.47 -39.98 -20.44
C ALA A 410 4.07 -39.43 -20.43
N GLU A 411 3.65 -38.74 -19.36
CA GLU A 411 2.36 -38.04 -19.25
C GLU A 411 2.24 -36.95 -20.34
N TYR A 412 3.27 -36.14 -20.53
CA TYR A 412 3.27 -35.13 -21.60
C TYR A 412 3.07 -35.78 -22.98
N ILE A 413 3.77 -36.85 -23.29
CA ILE A 413 3.69 -37.57 -24.56
C ILE A 413 2.28 -38.14 -24.74
N ALA A 414 1.69 -38.76 -23.72
CA ALA A 414 0.34 -39.33 -23.76
C ALA A 414 -0.74 -38.27 -24.00
N THR A 415 -0.52 -37.02 -23.59
CA THR A 415 -1.47 -35.90 -23.80
C THR A 415 -1.35 -35.23 -25.17
N ILE A 416 -0.38 -35.60 -26.00
CA ILE A 416 -0.22 -35.01 -27.33
C ILE A 416 -1.42 -35.41 -28.20
N ARG A 417 -2.08 -34.42 -28.79
CA ARG A 417 -3.20 -34.67 -29.71
C ARG A 417 -2.72 -35.37 -30.98
N LEU A 418 -3.46 -36.35 -31.47
CA LEU A 418 -3.14 -37.12 -32.67
C LEU A 418 -2.81 -36.21 -33.91
N VAL A 419 -3.53 -35.09 -34.03
CA VAL A 419 -3.30 -34.13 -35.11
C VAL A 419 -1.90 -33.46 -35.05
N ASN A 420 -1.30 -33.46 -33.85
CA ASN A 420 0.03 -32.88 -33.60
C ASN A 420 1.18 -33.91 -33.79
N ILE A 421 0.84 -35.18 -34.04
CA ILE A 421 1.81 -36.23 -34.30
C ILE A 421 2.17 -36.18 -35.80
N ASN A 422 2.68 -35.04 -36.27
CA ASN A 422 3.21 -34.87 -37.58
C ASN A 422 4.68 -34.38 -37.51
N GLU A 423 5.44 -34.71 -38.54
CA GLU A 423 6.89 -34.44 -38.60
C GLU A 423 7.21 -32.94 -38.43
N GLU A 424 6.43 -32.09 -39.07
CA GLU A 424 6.65 -30.62 -39.00
C GLU A 424 6.44 -30.09 -37.58
N TRP A 425 5.36 -30.46 -36.89
CA TRP A 425 5.06 -29.98 -35.50
C TRP A 425 6.12 -30.47 -34.52
N ILE A 426 6.51 -31.76 -34.60
CA ILE A 426 7.52 -32.37 -33.73
C ILE A 426 8.86 -31.68 -33.96
N SER A 427 9.28 -31.52 -35.24
CA SER A 427 10.54 -30.87 -35.59
C SER A 427 10.58 -29.42 -35.05
N ASN A 428 9.48 -28.68 -35.18
CA ASN A 428 9.40 -27.31 -34.66
C ASN A 428 9.50 -27.27 -33.13
N LYS A 429 8.87 -28.24 -32.40
CA LYS A 429 9.00 -28.36 -30.96
C LYS A 429 10.42 -28.71 -30.52
N ILE A 430 11.10 -29.62 -31.20
CA ILE A 430 12.48 -30.00 -30.89
C ILE A 430 13.46 -28.84 -31.18
N LYS A 431 13.26 -28.08 -32.25
CA LYS A 431 14.08 -26.88 -32.54
C LYS A 431 13.97 -25.82 -31.43
N ASN A 432 12.86 -25.75 -30.71
CA ASN A 432 12.69 -24.83 -29.59
C ASN A 432 13.51 -25.19 -28.33
N ILE A 433 14.09 -26.40 -28.27
CA ILE A 433 14.91 -26.84 -27.11
C ILE A 433 16.10 -25.90 -26.93
N SER A 434 16.89 -25.68 -27.97
CA SER A 434 18.06 -24.79 -27.92
C SER A 434 17.69 -23.38 -27.48
N LYS A 435 16.58 -22.84 -28.01
CA LYS A 435 16.09 -21.51 -27.62
C LYS A 435 15.69 -21.47 -26.13
N LEU A 436 15.02 -22.51 -25.62
CA LEU A 436 14.65 -22.57 -24.21
C LEU A 436 15.86 -22.70 -23.28
N GLU A 437 16.89 -23.47 -23.70
CA GLU A 437 18.15 -23.58 -22.97
C GLU A 437 18.84 -22.21 -22.87
N ASP A 438 18.91 -21.46 -23.99
CA ASP A 438 19.51 -20.13 -24.01
C ASP A 438 18.69 -19.13 -23.20
N ASP A 439 17.37 -19.17 -23.28
CA ASP A 439 16.46 -18.35 -22.45
C ASP A 439 16.69 -18.60 -20.96
N ILE A 440 16.79 -19.89 -20.53
CA ILE A 440 17.05 -20.26 -19.12
C ILE A 440 18.41 -19.75 -18.65
N LYS A 441 19.45 -19.88 -19.50
CA LYS A 441 20.78 -19.32 -19.20
C LYS A 441 20.71 -17.80 -19.01
N GLN A 442 20.04 -17.10 -19.93
CA GLN A 442 19.88 -15.65 -19.86
C GLN A 442 19.14 -15.22 -18.59
N LEU A 443 18.01 -15.86 -18.25
CA LEU A 443 17.26 -15.56 -17.03
C LEU A 443 18.10 -15.81 -15.75
N ASN A 444 18.95 -16.84 -15.73
CA ASN A 444 19.85 -17.07 -14.61
C ASN A 444 20.93 -15.98 -14.47
N ILE A 445 21.45 -15.45 -15.58
CA ILE A 445 22.39 -14.33 -15.57
C ILE A 445 21.69 -13.07 -15.04
N GLU A 446 20.53 -12.73 -15.58
CA GLU A 446 19.74 -11.57 -15.17
C GLU A 446 19.33 -11.63 -13.68
N LYS A 447 18.91 -12.81 -13.19
CA LYS A 447 18.58 -13.04 -11.79
C LYS A 447 19.75 -12.78 -10.86
N SER A 448 20.97 -13.05 -11.30
CA SER A 448 22.19 -12.94 -10.48
C SER A 448 22.80 -11.54 -10.52
N ASP A 449 22.37 -10.69 -11.44
CA ASP A 449 22.89 -9.31 -11.59
C ASP A 449 22.03 -8.32 -10.78
N ILE A 450 22.56 -7.89 -9.64
CA ILE A 450 21.88 -6.93 -8.76
C ILE A 450 21.65 -5.58 -9.47
N ASN A 451 22.55 -5.14 -10.34
CA ASN A 451 22.38 -3.89 -11.07
C ASN A 451 21.25 -4.00 -12.10
N PHE A 452 21.09 -5.17 -12.72
CA PHE A 452 19.97 -5.44 -13.59
C PHE A 452 18.64 -5.40 -12.84
N ILE A 453 18.57 -6.03 -11.65
CA ILE A 453 17.40 -5.99 -10.77
C ILE A 453 17.08 -4.56 -10.34
N HIS A 454 18.08 -3.77 -9.94
CA HIS A 454 17.90 -2.36 -9.59
C HIS A 454 17.33 -1.54 -10.77
N ASN A 455 17.77 -1.80 -12.01
CA ASN A 455 17.23 -1.14 -13.19
C ASN A 455 15.75 -1.50 -13.42
N ILE A 456 15.33 -2.74 -13.12
CA ILE A 456 13.92 -3.14 -13.17
C ILE A 456 13.13 -2.35 -12.13
N ILE A 457 13.63 -2.24 -10.88
CA ILE A 457 12.97 -1.47 -9.82
C ILE A 457 12.81 0.00 -10.22
N ILE A 458 13.87 0.61 -10.76
CA ILE A 458 13.83 1.99 -11.25
C ILE A 458 12.78 2.14 -12.36
N SER A 459 12.74 1.23 -13.33
CA SER A 459 11.73 1.26 -14.39
C SER A 459 10.31 1.15 -13.84
N GLN A 460 10.07 0.25 -12.89
CA GLN A 460 8.79 0.11 -12.22
C GLN A 460 8.37 1.38 -11.47
N LEU A 461 9.28 2.02 -10.75
CA LEU A 461 9.02 3.29 -10.06
C LEU A 461 8.70 4.43 -11.05
N GLU A 462 9.41 4.50 -12.18
CA GLU A 462 9.10 5.48 -13.24
C GLU A 462 7.72 5.25 -13.86
N ASP A 463 7.31 4.01 -14.07
CA ASP A 463 5.98 3.66 -14.58
C ASP A 463 4.89 3.98 -13.54
N VAL A 464 5.14 3.71 -12.27
CA VAL A 464 4.26 4.09 -11.16
C VAL A 464 4.05 5.62 -11.12
N LYS A 465 5.12 6.40 -11.28
CA LYS A 465 5.04 7.87 -11.37
C LYS A 465 4.16 8.33 -12.53
N LYS A 466 4.36 7.75 -13.72
CA LYS A 466 3.56 8.11 -14.91
C LYS A 466 2.09 7.75 -14.74
N GLN A 467 1.80 6.61 -14.11
CA GLN A 467 0.44 6.09 -14.02
C GLN A 467 -0.37 6.74 -12.88
N PHE A 468 0.25 7.00 -11.74
CA PHE A 468 -0.43 7.41 -10.50
C PHE A 468 0.04 8.75 -9.95
N GLY A 469 1.12 9.31 -10.46
CA GLY A 469 1.70 10.55 -9.96
C GLY A 469 0.79 11.75 -10.14
N LYS A 470 0.69 12.57 -9.11
CA LYS A 470 -0.10 13.81 -9.09
C LYS A 470 0.71 14.95 -8.48
N PRO A 471 0.41 16.19 -8.85
CA PRO A 471 1.02 17.36 -8.21
C PRO A 471 0.76 17.37 -6.71
N ARG A 472 1.69 17.93 -5.95
CA ARG A 472 1.56 18.15 -4.51
C ARG A 472 0.34 18.99 -4.18
N LEU A 473 -0.40 18.62 -3.14
CA LEU A 473 -1.56 19.37 -2.63
C LEU A 473 -1.17 20.26 -1.44
N THR A 474 -0.35 19.73 -0.52
CA THR A 474 0.11 20.50 0.65
C THR A 474 1.19 21.50 0.23
N GLU A 475 0.97 22.77 0.52
CA GLU A 475 1.90 23.84 0.20
C GLU A 475 3.05 23.90 1.20
N ILE A 476 4.28 24.09 0.69
CA ILE A 476 5.47 24.25 1.52
C ILE A 476 5.74 25.75 1.74
N ILE A 477 5.75 26.19 2.99
CA ILE A 477 6.10 27.57 3.36
C ILE A 477 7.54 27.59 3.85
N TYR A 478 8.42 28.26 3.13
CA TYR A 478 9.80 28.49 3.57
C TYR A 478 9.87 29.69 4.52
N ASN A 479 10.68 29.58 5.58
CA ASN A 479 10.73 30.51 6.74
C ASN A 479 10.91 31.99 6.44
N ASP A 480 11.32 32.41 5.26
CA ASP A 480 11.44 33.85 4.89
C ASP A 480 10.10 34.61 4.87
N LYS A 481 8.95 33.91 4.93
CA LYS A 481 7.61 34.51 4.92
C LYS A 481 6.81 34.30 6.22
N THR A 482 7.35 33.56 7.21
CA THR A 482 6.63 33.19 8.44
C THR A 482 7.02 33.99 9.69
N ASN A 483 7.65 35.14 9.56
CA ASN A 483 8.10 36.01 10.67
C ASN A 483 6.98 36.55 11.58
N LEU A 484 5.85 35.83 11.68
CA LEU A 484 4.90 35.94 12.78
C LEU A 484 5.07 34.72 13.70
N SER A 485 6.20 34.65 14.37
CA SER A 485 6.44 33.69 15.45
C SER A 485 5.34 33.83 16.52
N LYS A 486 4.97 32.72 17.15
CA LYS A 486 4.12 32.72 18.37
C LYS A 486 4.64 33.65 19.48
N SER A 487 5.90 34.08 19.38
CA SER A 487 6.59 34.98 20.31
C SER A 487 6.24 36.45 20.17
N SER A 488 5.58 36.89 19.10
CA SER A 488 5.17 38.29 18.92
C SER A 488 3.77 38.63 19.46
N ILE A 489 3.09 37.67 20.06
CA ILE A 489 1.90 37.93 20.88
C ILE A 489 2.40 38.18 22.30
N VAL A 490 2.98 39.36 22.51
CA VAL A 490 3.26 39.87 23.86
C VAL A 490 1.93 40.08 24.57
N GLU A 491 1.89 39.61 25.80
CA GLU A 491 0.85 39.84 26.79
C GLU A 491 0.41 41.33 26.81
N GLU A 492 -0.87 41.59 26.60
CA GLU A 492 -1.62 42.70 27.16
C GLU A 492 -2.85 42.15 27.86
#